data_53f88cea5d575c43b456fb43c0359551
#
_entry.id   53f88cea5d575c43b456fb43c0359551
#
_cell.length_a   1.000
_cell.length_b   1.000
_cell.length_c   1.000
_cell.angle_alpha   90.00
_cell.angle_beta   90.00
_cell.angle_gamma   90.00
#
_symmetry.space_group_name_H-M   'P 1'
#
loop_
_entity.id
_entity.type
_entity.pdbx_description
1 polymer ?
#
loop_
_entity_poly.entity_id
_entity_poly.type
_entity_poly.pdbx_seq_one_letter_code
_entity_poly.pdbx_strand_id
1 'polypeptide(L)'
;AKAEGDSVGGIFEIIATGLPYGLGSHTQWDKKLHARITESIMSVNAFKGIEIGMGFEEAEKLGSEVHDEIGWDGEKYIRHSNNAGGIEGGMSNAQPIVIRAVMKPIPTLIKPLRSVDIETKEDKLAHKERTDSCSVPAASIVAESMLCFVLADALLEKFGGDTMEQMKAHINISGNY
;
A
#
# COMPACT_ATOMS: atom_id res chain seq x y z
N ALA A 1 -24.82 -7.65 -5.38
CA ALA A 1 -24.06 -7.85 -6.62
C ALA A 1 -24.24 -9.27 -7.16
N LYS A 2 -23.89 -10.32 -6.40
CA LYS A 2 -23.96 -11.71 -6.88
C LYS A 2 -25.35 -12.12 -7.40
N ALA A 3 -26.41 -11.76 -6.70
CA ALA A 3 -27.80 -12.05 -7.10
C ALA A 3 -28.21 -11.33 -8.40
N GLU A 4 -27.56 -10.22 -8.72
CA GLU A 4 -27.80 -9.40 -9.91
C GLU A 4 -26.85 -9.73 -11.07
N GLY A 5 -25.93 -10.68 -10.88
CA GLY A 5 -24.91 -11.04 -11.86
C GLY A 5 -23.83 -9.96 -12.05
N ASP A 6 -23.60 -9.15 -11.01
CA ASP A 6 -22.68 -8.01 -10.98
C ASP A 6 -21.47 -8.26 -10.08
N SER A 7 -20.45 -7.43 -10.17
CA SER A 7 -19.23 -7.45 -9.35
C SER A 7 -19.10 -6.18 -8.51
N VAL A 8 -18.32 -6.28 -7.43
CA VAL A 8 -17.99 -5.16 -6.56
C VAL A 8 -16.48 -5.07 -6.37
N GLY A 9 -15.98 -3.85 -6.29
CA GLY A 9 -14.66 -3.53 -5.81
C GLY A 9 -14.69 -3.25 -4.30
N GLY A 10 -13.60 -2.69 -3.79
CA GLY A 10 -13.54 -2.26 -2.40
C GLY A 10 -12.18 -1.70 -2.04
N ILE A 11 -12.10 -1.22 -0.82
CA ILE A 11 -10.88 -0.73 -0.20
C ILE A 11 -10.44 -1.78 0.84
N PHE A 12 -9.15 -2.00 0.94
CA PHE A 12 -8.52 -2.78 1.99
C PHE A 12 -7.37 -2.01 2.61
N GLU A 13 -6.99 -2.40 3.81
CA GLU A 13 -5.87 -1.81 4.54
C GLU A 13 -4.81 -2.87 4.81
N ILE A 14 -3.54 -2.46 4.75
CA ILE A 14 -2.38 -3.26 5.11
C ILE A 14 -1.60 -2.49 6.17
N ILE A 15 -1.23 -3.17 7.24
CA ILE A 15 -0.45 -2.59 8.33
C ILE A 15 0.83 -3.41 8.50
N ALA A 16 1.99 -2.75 8.37
CA ALA A 16 3.29 -3.36 8.67
C ALA A 16 3.87 -2.75 9.95
N THR A 17 4.19 -3.60 10.92
CA THR A 17 4.68 -3.20 12.24
C THR A 17 6.10 -3.70 12.48
N GLY A 18 6.80 -3.13 13.48
CA GLY A 18 8.13 -3.58 13.89
C GLY A 18 9.25 -3.21 12.94
N LEU A 19 9.02 -2.22 12.09
CA LEU A 19 10.02 -1.74 11.14
C LEU A 19 11.03 -0.81 11.82
N PRO A 20 12.32 -0.93 11.49
CA PRO A 20 13.33 0.01 11.98
C PRO A 20 13.18 1.39 11.35
N TYR A 21 13.72 2.39 11.99
CA TYR A 21 13.79 3.75 11.47
C TYR A 21 14.67 3.83 10.22
N GLY A 22 14.25 4.65 9.24
CA GLY A 22 15.09 5.05 8.11
C GLY A 22 15.21 4.04 6.98
N LEU A 23 14.24 3.14 6.77
CA LEU A 23 14.14 2.36 5.54
C LEU A 23 13.74 3.25 4.38
N GLY A 24 14.37 3.09 3.24
CA GLY A 24 14.20 3.96 2.08
C GLY A 24 15.21 5.08 2.04
N SER A 25 14.92 6.17 1.34
CA SER A 25 15.85 7.30 1.17
C SER A 25 15.09 8.62 1.05
N HIS A 26 15.71 9.68 1.54
CA HIS A 26 15.22 11.06 1.39
C HIS A 26 15.76 11.76 0.14
N THR A 27 16.77 11.18 -0.53
CA THR A 27 17.54 11.87 -1.58
C THR A 27 16.93 11.80 -2.96
N GLN A 28 16.66 10.60 -3.46
CA GLN A 28 16.17 10.38 -4.81
C GLN A 28 14.70 9.95 -4.83
N TRP A 29 13.96 10.43 -5.81
CA TRP A 29 12.52 10.17 -5.93
C TRP A 29 12.19 8.66 -6.03
N ASP A 30 13.00 7.89 -6.78
CA ASP A 30 12.85 6.45 -6.99
C ASP A 30 13.32 5.59 -5.81
N LYS A 31 14.00 6.20 -4.83
CA LYS A 31 14.48 5.53 -3.61
C LYS A 31 13.62 5.81 -2.39
N LYS A 32 12.66 6.70 -2.50
CA LYS A 32 11.70 6.97 -1.43
C LYS A 32 10.83 5.76 -1.16
N LEU A 33 10.68 5.39 0.12
CA LEU A 33 9.98 4.17 0.51
C LEU A 33 8.52 4.17 0.02
N HIS A 34 7.80 5.28 0.18
CA HIS A 34 6.42 5.40 -0.29
C HIS A 34 6.30 5.30 -1.82
N ALA A 35 7.29 5.79 -2.58
CA ALA A 35 7.29 5.66 -4.03
C ALA A 35 7.42 4.20 -4.46
N ARG A 36 8.36 3.45 -3.86
CA ARG A 36 8.58 2.02 -4.12
C ARG A 36 7.37 1.17 -3.73
N ILE A 37 6.76 1.46 -2.59
CA ILE A 37 5.53 0.80 -2.13
C ILE A 37 4.40 1.06 -3.13
N THR A 38 4.20 2.31 -3.52
CA THR A 38 3.14 2.70 -4.46
C THR A 38 3.33 2.04 -5.82
N GLU A 39 4.54 2.05 -6.38
CA GLU A 39 4.88 1.39 -7.63
C GLU A 39 4.54 -0.11 -7.58
N SER A 40 5.00 -0.78 -6.53
CA SER A 40 4.79 -2.21 -6.34
C SER A 40 3.28 -2.57 -6.22
N ILE A 41 2.54 -1.89 -5.35
CA ILE A 41 1.12 -2.15 -5.14
C ILE A 41 0.30 -1.77 -6.38
N MET A 42 0.58 -0.62 -6.99
CA MET A 42 -0.15 -0.16 -8.18
C MET A 42 0.18 -0.98 -9.44
N SER A 43 1.24 -1.80 -9.43
CA SER A 43 1.52 -2.76 -10.51
C SER A 43 0.54 -3.95 -10.54
N VAL A 44 -0.17 -4.19 -9.44
CA VAL A 44 -1.17 -5.26 -9.35
C VAL A 44 -2.41 -4.90 -10.19
N ASN A 45 -2.85 -5.84 -11.01
CA ASN A 45 -4.01 -5.63 -11.87
C ASN A 45 -5.26 -5.24 -11.08
N ALA A 46 -6.05 -4.32 -11.64
CA ALA A 46 -7.29 -3.80 -11.08
C ALA A 46 -7.14 -2.84 -9.89
N PHE A 47 -5.95 -2.58 -9.39
CA PHE A 47 -5.74 -1.55 -8.38
C PHE A 47 -5.80 -0.16 -9.05
N LYS A 48 -6.48 0.80 -8.41
CA LYS A 48 -6.79 2.12 -8.98
C LYS A 48 -6.45 3.30 -8.08
N GLY A 49 -6.00 3.03 -6.87
CA GLY A 49 -5.57 4.06 -5.94
C GLY A 49 -4.91 3.47 -4.71
N ILE A 50 -4.07 4.29 -4.09
CA ILE A 50 -3.35 3.98 -2.87
C ILE A 50 -3.28 5.24 -2.01
N GLU A 51 -3.39 5.07 -0.72
CA GLU A 51 -3.19 6.09 0.31
C GLU A 51 -2.22 5.56 1.37
N ILE A 52 -1.43 6.46 1.94
CA ILE A 52 -0.51 6.16 3.04
C ILE A 52 -0.91 7.03 4.23
N GLY A 53 -1.08 6.41 5.40
CA GLY A 53 -1.55 7.09 6.59
C GLY A 53 -2.95 7.66 6.42
N MET A 54 -3.15 8.94 6.78
CA MET A 54 -4.44 9.62 6.63
C MET A 54 -4.83 9.83 5.16
N GLY A 55 -3.83 9.88 4.24
CA GLY A 55 -4.07 9.94 2.80
C GLY A 55 -4.81 11.20 2.35
N PHE A 56 -5.87 11.05 1.54
CA PHE A 56 -6.62 12.18 0.99
C PHE A 56 -7.34 13.02 2.07
N GLU A 57 -7.62 12.45 3.23
CA GLU A 57 -8.26 13.20 4.33
C GLU A 57 -7.39 14.37 4.84
N GLU A 58 -6.06 14.30 4.65
CA GLU A 58 -5.14 15.38 5.02
C GLU A 58 -5.48 16.71 4.30
N ALA A 59 -6.03 16.63 3.10
CA ALA A 59 -6.40 17.83 2.31
C ALA A 59 -7.58 18.61 2.90
N GLU A 60 -8.33 18.01 3.82
CA GLU A 60 -9.51 18.60 4.46
C GLU A 60 -9.19 19.19 5.85
N LYS A 61 -7.92 19.11 6.28
CA LYS A 61 -7.48 19.48 7.63
C LYS A 61 -6.40 20.56 7.61
N LEU A 62 -6.25 21.22 8.75
CA LEU A 62 -5.13 22.14 8.97
C LEU A 62 -3.85 21.35 9.29
N GLY A 63 -2.68 21.89 8.96
CA GLY A 63 -1.41 21.24 9.23
C GLY A 63 -1.20 20.86 10.70
N SER A 64 -1.69 21.65 11.64
CA SER A 64 -1.64 21.36 13.07
C SER A 64 -2.52 20.16 13.49
N GLU A 65 -3.45 19.74 12.66
CA GLU A 65 -4.33 18.59 12.90
C GLU A 65 -3.79 17.31 12.21
N VAL A 66 -2.86 17.49 11.28
CA VAL A 66 -2.28 16.40 10.46
C VAL A 66 -0.93 15.97 11.01
N HIS A 67 -0.01 16.91 11.30
CA HIS A 67 1.36 16.54 11.67
C HIS A 67 1.41 15.80 13.00
N ASP A 68 2.15 14.68 12.99
CA ASP A 68 2.30 13.82 14.16
C ASP A 68 3.24 14.46 15.18
N GLU A 69 2.71 14.87 16.31
CA GLU A 69 3.50 15.47 17.41
C GLU A 69 4.45 14.45 18.02
N ILE A 70 5.63 14.91 18.41
CA ILE A 70 6.67 14.10 19.04
C ILE A 70 6.69 14.40 20.55
N GLY A 71 6.65 13.35 21.35
CA GLY A 71 6.77 13.40 22.81
C GLY A 71 7.95 12.56 23.30
N TRP A 72 8.14 12.58 24.61
CA TRP A 72 9.12 11.76 25.33
C TRP A 72 8.42 11.04 26.49
N ASP A 73 8.53 9.70 26.52
CA ASP A 73 7.86 8.89 27.54
C ASP A 73 8.72 8.58 28.78
N GLY A 74 9.95 9.08 28.82
CA GLY A 74 10.94 8.82 29.86
C GLY A 74 12.09 7.91 29.40
N GLU A 75 11.92 7.17 28.32
CA GLU A 75 12.90 6.23 27.77
C GLU A 75 13.19 6.45 26.29
N LYS A 76 12.16 6.84 25.52
CA LYS A 76 12.25 6.99 24.05
C LYS A 76 11.35 8.10 23.52
N TYR A 77 11.61 8.50 22.30
CA TYR A 77 10.71 9.36 21.56
C TYR A 77 9.45 8.59 21.16
N ILE A 78 8.30 9.20 21.37
CA ILE A 78 6.99 8.68 20.97
C ILE A 78 6.29 9.63 20.01
N ARG A 79 5.33 9.13 19.25
CA ARG A 79 4.41 9.95 18.48
C ARG A 79 3.01 9.83 19.06
N HIS A 80 2.30 10.96 19.12
CA HIS A 80 0.93 11.01 19.67
C HIS A 80 -0.13 10.59 18.65
N SER A 81 0.24 10.55 17.35
CA SER A 81 -0.59 10.07 16.24
C SER A 81 0.30 9.40 15.18
N ASN A 82 -0.30 8.83 14.16
CA ASN A 82 0.41 8.22 13.02
C ASN A 82 -0.29 8.58 11.70
N ASN A 83 -0.61 9.87 11.54
CA ASN A 83 -1.27 10.38 10.35
C ASN A 83 -0.39 10.23 9.10
N ALA A 84 0.93 10.37 9.26
CA ALA A 84 1.91 10.13 8.19
C ALA A 84 2.00 8.65 7.76
N GLY A 85 1.32 7.72 8.47
CA GLY A 85 1.30 6.31 8.12
C GLY A 85 2.67 5.64 8.14
N GLY A 86 3.53 6.01 9.09
CA GLY A 86 4.85 5.38 9.30
C GLY A 86 5.95 5.83 8.33
N ILE A 87 5.68 6.79 7.44
CA ILE A 87 6.65 7.24 6.42
C ILE A 87 6.72 8.77 6.41
N GLU A 88 7.91 9.31 6.67
CA GLU A 88 8.21 10.74 6.60
C GLU A 88 9.49 10.98 5.82
N GLY A 89 9.51 12.04 5.01
CA GLY A 89 10.66 12.39 4.19
C GLY A 89 11.10 11.32 3.17
N GLY A 90 10.30 10.29 2.95
CA GLY A 90 10.63 9.16 2.06
C GLY A 90 11.24 7.96 2.79
N MET A 91 11.25 7.96 4.12
CA MET A 91 11.82 6.90 4.96
C MET A 91 10.83 6.44 6.03
N SER A 92 10.98 5.21 6.51
CA SER A 92 10.23 4.74 7.68
C SER A 92 10.61 5.53 8.94
N ASN A 93 9.64 5.82 9.79
CA ASN A 93 9.81 6.54 11.05
C ASN A 93 9.62 5.66 12.30
N ALA A 94 9.76 4.35 12.14
CA ALA A 94 9.55 3.31 13.17
C ALA A 94 8.10 3.18 13.70
N GLN A 95 7.16 3.97 13.20
CA GLN A 95 5.73 3.74 13.44
C GLN A 95 5.19 2.69 12.46
N PRO A 96 4.01 2.10 12.73
CA PRO A 96 3.37 1.21 11.76
C PRO A 96 3.20 1.88 10.40
N ILE A 97 3.61 1.20 9.34
CA ILE A 97 3.26 1.63 7.98
C ILE A 97 1.82 1.23 7.73
N VAL A 98 0.98 2.22 7.44
CA VAL A 98 -0.45 2.05 7.17
C VAL A 98 -0.73 2.44 5.72
N ILE A 99 -1.27 1.51 4.95
CA ILE A 99 -1.56 1.68 3.52
C ILE A 99 -3.00 1.26 3.26
N ARG A 100 -3.75 2.09 2.57
CA ARG A 100 -5.07 1.73 2.01
C ARG A 100 -4.99 1.71 0.50
N ALA A 101 -5.56 0.69 -0.12
CA ALA A 101 -5.61 0.59 -1.57
C ALA A 101 -7.02 0.21 -2.04
N VAL A 102 -7.38 0.71 -3.23
CA VAL A 102 -8.68 0.43 -3.85
C VAL A 102 -8.51 -0.46 -5.07
N MET A 103 -9.32 -1.51 -5.10
CA MET A 103 -9.49 -2.39 -6.26
C MET A 103 -10.81 -2.10 -6.94
N LYS A 104 -10.79 -1.89 -8.27
CA LYS A 104 -12.01 -1.75 -9.06
C LYS A 104 -12.77 -3.10 -9.13
N PRO A 105 -14.09 -3.09 -9.41
CA PRO A 105 -14.85 -4.29 -9.68
C PRO A 105 -14.23 -5.12 -10.81
N ILE A 106 -14.38 -6.45 -10.75
CA ILE A 106 -13.95 -7.36 -11.80
C ILE A 106 -14.75 -7.03 -13.07
N PRO A 107 -14.08 -6.88 -14.24
CA PRO A 107 -14.76 -6.45 -15.47
C PRO A 107 -15.60 -7.53 -16.15
N THR A 108 -15.35 -8.81 -15.86
CA THR A 108 -16.14 -9.93 -16.39
C THR A 108 -17.45 -10.03 -15.61
N LEU A 109 -18.58 -9.97 -16.29
CA LEU A 109 -19.90 -9.92 -15.67
C LEU A 109 -20.84 -10.94 -16.27
N ILE A 110 -21.73 -11.50 -15.43
CA ILE A 110 -22.89 -12.27 -15.89
C ILE A 110 -23.93 -11.32 -16.51
N LYS A 111 -24.05 -10.09 -15.96
CA LYS A 111 -24.86 -9.00 -16.50
C LYS A 111 -24.09 -8.29 -17.62
N PRO A 112 -24.41 -8.51 -18.90
CA PRO A 112 -23.61 -8.02 -19.99
C PRO A 112 -23.74 -6.50 -20.14
N LEU A 113 -22.62 -5.82 -20.31
CA LEU A 113 -22.56 -4.40 -20.65
C LEU A 113 -22.68 -4.18 -22.18
N ARG A 114 -22.96 -2.97 -22.58
CA ARG A 114 -22.94 -2.57 -23.99
C ARG A 114 -21.53 -2.65 -24.54
N SER A 115 -21.40 -3.13 -25.76
CA SER A 115 -20.18 -3.24 -26.53
C SER A 115 -20.48 -3.06 -28.01
N VAL A 116 -19.51 -3.28 -28.86
CA VAL A 116 -19.66 -3.23 -30.32
C VAL A 116 -19.06 -4.46 -30.97
N ASP A 117 -19.62 -4.89 -32.07
CA ASP A 117 -19.01 -5.92 -32.91
C ASP A 117 -17.79 -5.34 -33.63
N ILE A 118 -16.68 -6.07 -33.61
CA ILE A 118 -15.39 -5.60 -34.16
C ILE A 118 -15.45 -5.45 -35.68
N GLU A 119 -16.20 -6.33 -36.37
CA GLU A 119 -16.28 -6.35 -37.83
C GLU A 119 -17.35 -5.39 -38.35
N THR A 120 -18.58 -5.53 -37.84
CA THR A 120 -19.73 -4.75 -38.34
C THR A 120 -19.83 -3.35 -37.75
N LYS A 121 -19.18 -3.09 -36.60
CA LYS A 121 -19.27 -1.84 -35.82
C LYS A 121 -20.66 -1.54 -35.26
N GLU A 122 -21.54 -2.53 -35.27
CA GLU A 122 -22.89 -2.41 -34.72
C GLU A 122 -22.89 -2.65 -33.19
N ASP A 123 -23.87 -2.06 -32.52
CA ASP A 123 -24.08 -2.25 -31.10
C ASP A 123 -24.34 -3.73 -30.76
N LYS A 124 -23.61 -4.25 -29.78
CA LYS A 124 -23.69 -5.62 -29.33
C LYS A 124 -23.54 -5.69 -27.82
N LEU A 125 -24.14 -6.65 -27.16
CA LEU A 125 -23.86 -6.92 -25.76
C LEU A 125 -22.54 -7.69 -25.61
N ALA A 126 -21.77 -7.33 -24.60
CA ALA A 126 -20.53 -8.03 -24.25
C ALA A 126 -20.83 -9.52 -23.93
N HIS A 127 -19.83 -10.35 -24.10
CA HIS A 127 -19.91 -11.76 -23.74
C HIS A 127 -20.17 -11.92 -22.24
N LYS A 128 -21.06 -12.85 -21.89
CA LYS A 128 -21.32 -13.20 -20.48
C LYS A 128 -20.24 -14.15 -20.00
N GLU A 129 -19.59 -13.79 -18.92
CA GLU A 129 -18.59 -14.65 -18.30
C GLU A 129 -18.94 -14.94 -16.85
N ARG A 130 -18.74 -16.20 -16.44
CA ARG A 130 -18.79 -16.57 -15.04
C ARG A 130 -17.58 -15.96 -14.33
N THR A 131 -17.85 -15.22 -13.25
CA THR A 131 -16.81 -14.62 -12.43
C THR A 131 -17.21 -14.61 -10.96
N ASP A 132 -16.24 -14.39 -10.08
CA ASP A 132 -16.50 -14.09 -8.70
C ASP A 132 -17.07 -12.67 -8.58
N SER A 133 -17.97 -12.47 -7.63
CA SER A 133 -18.58 -11.14 -7.42
C SER A 133 -17.62 -10.14 -6.74
N CYS A 134 -16.58 -10.62 -6.06
CA CYS A 134 -15.61 -9.77 -5.35
C CYS A 134 -14.26 -10.49 -5.23
N SER A 135 -13.16 -9.80 -5.52
CA SER A 135 -11.78 -10.30 -5.34
C SER A 135 -10.97 -9.49 -4.32
N VAL A 136 -11.60 -8.56 -3.61
CA VAL A 136 -10.90 -7.68 -2.65
C VAL A 136 -10.17 -8.46 -1.55
N PRO A 137 -10.72 -9.53 -0.93
CA PRO A 137 -9.99 -10.31 0.07
C PRO A 137 -8.72 -10.97 -0.48
N ALA A 138 -8.77 -11.53 -1.70
CA ALA A 138 -7.58 -12.10 -2.35
C ALA A 138 -6.58 -11.01 -2.73
N ALA A 139 -7.06 -9.87 -3.21
CA ALA A 139 -6.23 -8.72 -3.57
C ALA A 139 -5.45 -8.16 -2.38
N SER A 140 -6.03 -8.14 -1.17
CA SER A 140 -5.35 -7.68 0.03
C SER A 140 -4.11 -8.54 0.36
N ILE A 141 -4.21 -9.86 0.22
CA ILE A 141 -3.08 -10.78 0.46
C ILE A 141 -1.99 -10.63 -0.60
N VAL A 142 -2.37 -10.41 -1.86
CA VAL A 142 -1.41 -10.11 -2.92
C VAL A 142 -0.66 -8.82 -2.63
N ALA A 143 -1.37 -7.77 -2.24
CA ALA A 143 -0.77 -6.47 -1.92
C ALA A 143 0.12 -6.54 -0.67
N GLU A 144 -0.26 -7.30 0.36
CA GLU A 144 0.57 -7.61 1.53
C GLU A 144 1.90 -8.26 1.09
N SER A 145 1.84 -9.25 0.22
CA SER A 145 3.03 -9.91 -0.33
C SER A 145 3.93 -8.93 -1.08
N MET A 146 3.36 -8.06 -1.90
CA MET A 146 4.11 -7.03 -2.64
C MET A 146 4.78 -6.04 -1.69
N LEU A 147 4.09 -5.62 -0.62
CA LEU A 147 4.69 -4.79 0.44
C LEU A 147 5.87 -5.49 1.11
N CYS A 148 5.75 -6.78 1.43
CA CYS A 148 6.84 -7.56 2.04
C CYS A 148 8.10 -7.58 1.17
N PHE A 149 7.99 -7.71 -0.15
CA PHE A 149 9.14 -7.64 -1.06
C PHE A 149 9.83 -6.29 -1.02
N VAL A 150 9.06 -5.19 -1.05
CA VAL A 150 9.63 -3.83 -0.98
C VAL A 150 10.34 -3.59 0.35
N LEU A 151 9.73 -4.02 1.47
CA LEU A 151 10.31 -3.86 2.80
C LEU A 151 11.57 -4.72 2.98
N ALA A 152 11.56 -5.95 2.48
CA ALA A 152 12.74 -6.82 2.52
C ALA A 152 13.91 -6.23 1.73
N ASP A 153 13.66 -5.71 0.53
CA ASP A 153 14.68 -5.05 -0.29
C ASP A 153 15.21 -3.77 0.38
N ALA A 154 14.34 -2.95 0.95
CA ALA A 154 14.75 -1.77 1.71
C ALA A 154 15.58 -2.11 2.98
N LEU A 155 15.27 -3.23 3.65
CA LEU A 155 16.05 -3.74 4.77
C LEU A 155 17.45 -4.17 4.31
N LEU A 156 17.54 -4.93 3.21
CA LEU A 156 18.81 -5.36 2.63
C LEU A 156 19.64 -4.18 2.15
N GLU A 157 19.03 -3.19 1.53
CA GLU A 157 19.73 -1.97 1.06
C GLU A 157 20.32 -1.18 2.24
N LYS A 158 19.59 -1.07 3.35
CA LYS A 158 20.05 -0.31 4.52
C LYS A 158 21.06 -1.06 5.38
N PHE A 159 20.77 -2.32 5.70
CA PHE A 159 21.53 -3.07 6.69
C PHE A 159 22.52 -4.07 6.08
N GLY A 160 22.27 -4.53 4.85
CA GLY A 160 23.17 -5.41 4.11
C GLY A 160 23.49 -6.71 4.83
N GLY A 161 24.59 -7.34 4.40
CA GLY A 161 25.11 -8.57 4.96
C GLY A 161 24.85 -9.79 4.07
N ASP A 162 25.73 -10.78 4.17
CA ASP A 162 25.63 -12.04 3.44
C ASP A 162 24.75 -13.07 4.16
N THR A 163 24.47 -12.84 5.46
CA THR A 163 23.67 -13.74 6.30
C THR A 163 22.61 -12.98 7.10
N MET A 164 21.58 -13.71 7.54
CA MET A 164 20.54 -13.15 8.42
C MET A 164 21.09 -12.72 9.78
N GLU A 165 22.14 -13.39 10.28
CA GLU A 165 22.82 -13.03 11.53
C GLU A 165 23.51 -11.68 11.42
N GLN A 166 24.19 -11.43 10.32
CA GLN A 166 24.83 -10.13 10.04
C GLN A 166 23.79 -9.02 9.95
N MET A 167 22.72 -9.22 9.20
CA MET A 167 21.65 -8.23 9.05
C MET A 167 21.00 -7.90 10.41
N LYS A 168 20.67 -8.92 11.22
CA LYS A 168 20.14 -8.72 12.57
C LYS A 168 21.11 -7.97 13.49
N ALA A 169 22.40 -8.27 13.41
CA ALA A 169 23.42 -7.55 14.17
C ALA A 169 23.47 -6.07 13.75
N HIS A 170 23.43 -5.78 12.45
CA HIS A 170 23.43 -4.41 11.93
C HIS A 170 22.16 -3.65 12.38
N ILE A 171 20.99 -4.27 12.36
CA ILE A 171 19.75 -3.67 12.88
C ILE A 171 19.89 -3.33 14.36
N ASN A 172 20.40 -4.26 15.17
CA ASN A 172 20.54 -4.07 16.62
C ASN A 172 21.50 -2.94 17.01
N ILE A 173 22.59 -2.74 16.24
CA ILE A 173 23.56 -1.66 16.50
C ILE A 173 23.16 -0.32 15.87
N SER A 174 22.14 -0.29 15.01
CA SER A 174 21.71 0.96 14.35
C SER A 174 21.00 1.94 15.30
N GLY A 175 20.66 1.49 16.51
CA GLY A 175 19.99 2.28 17.53
C GLY A 175 18.46 2.24 17.43
N ASN A 176 17.84 2.45 18.57
CA ASN A 176 16.39 2.68 18.69
C ASN A 176 16.19 4.19 18.83
N TYR A 177 15.64 4.83 17.82
CA TYR A 177 15.33 6.25 17.82
C TYR A 177 13.85 6.49 18.11
#